data_fdbed211e6bf87394a3b0fb5b1756e70
#
_entry.id   fdbed211e6bf87394a3b0fb5b1756e70
#
_cell.length_a   1.000
_cell.length_b   1.000
_cell.length_c   1.000
_cell.angle_alpha   90.00
_cell.angle_beta   90.00
_cell.angle_gamma   90.00
#
_symmetry.space_group_name_H-M   'P 1'
#
loop_
_entity.id
_entity.type
_entity.pdbx_description
1 polymer ?
#
loop_
_entity_poly.entity_id
_entity_poly.type
_entity_poly.pdbx_seq_one_letter_code
_entity_poly.pdbx_strand_id
1 'polypeptide(L)'
;MRLLLEFDGHLVASTDPVARHRSASRITLRQVLLAELDNVHFAKTFQRYKEHDGRIVAYFDDGTSAEGDVLVAADGGGSRVRQQLLPNAQRVDTGVVGIAGKIFLDTARDRIARSLLDGISLVAARGGLGLFVAIQEMTGGSIGGIGGNEPSLAGAGNLYENTRSYLMWALSGKRKKFGLNDVEQADGEALGTVAARAMARWSRAFSDLVGLADPTTISCLTIRTSVPVAPWRTGRITLLGDAIHSMTPYRGIGANVAIKDASRLAHALVSAHRGERGLVDAIHDYETAMLDYGFRAVRNSLKAMHQTVTDSLPALMVSRLTMCAINALSPVKRMVAGRLGEE
;
A
#
# COMPACT_ATOMS: atom_id res chain seq x y z
N MET A 1 15.70 4.98 -2.53
CA MET A 1 15.28 3.55 -2.52
C MET A 1 16.47 2.66 -2.81
N ARG A 2 16.61 1.56 -2.10
CA ARG A 2 17.66 0.57 -2.32
C ARG A 2 17.02 -0.74 -2.77
N LEU A 3 17.55 -1.33 -3.83
CA LEU A 3 17.25 -2.69 -4.25
C LEU A 3 18.38 -3.59 -3.75
N LEU A 4 18.01 -4.61 -3.00
CA LEU A 4 18.94 -5.54 -2.39
C LEU A 4 18.61 -6.96 -2.86
N LEU A 5 19.62 -7.73 -3.21
CA LEU A 5 19.51 -9.16 -3.44
C LEU A 5 20.26 -9.89 -2.34
N GLU A 6 19.52 -10.68 -1.58
CA GLU A 6 20.07 -11.56 -0.55
C GLU A 6 20.28 -12.96 -1.14
N PHE A 7 21.51 -13.46 -1.04
CA PHE A 7 21.84 -14.77 -1.54
C PHE A 7 22.84 -15.46 -0.57
N ASP A 8 22.34 -16.35 0.26
CA ASP A 8 23.10 -17.14 1.23
C ASP A 8 24.07 -16.29 2.10
N GLY A 9 23.60 -15.17 2.65
CA GLY A 9 24.36 -14.23 3.47
C GLY A 9 25.15 -13.18 2.67
N HIS A 10 25.13 -13.22 1.34
CA HIS A 10 25.78 -12.25 0.47
C HIS A 10 24.78 -11.22 -0.06
N LEU A 11 25.10 -9.95 0.14
CA LEU A 11 24.25 -8.82 -0.26
C LEU A 11 24.78 -8.13 -1.50
N VAL A 12 23.94 -7.99 -2.52
CA VAL A 12 24.19 -7.10 -3.65
C VAL A 12 23.21 -5.93 -3.55
N ALA A 13 23.74 -4.71 -3.42
CA ALA A 13 22.97 -3.50 -3.23
C ALA A 13 23.05 -2.58 -4.46
N SER A 14 21.90 -2.03 -4.88
CA SER A 14 21.81 -0.89 -5.78
C SER A 14 21.07 0.25 -5.10
N THR A 15 21.63 1.45 -5.09
CA THR A 15 21.02 2.65 -4.50
C THR A 15 20.48 3.54 -5.59
N ASP A 16 19.31 4.14 -5.35
CA ASP A 16 18.74 5.20 -6.19
C ASP A 16 19.54 6.51 -5.97
N PRO A 17 20.20 7.04 -6.98
CA PRO A 17 21.00 8.25 -6.84
C PRO A 17 20.15 9.52 -6.78
N VAL A 18 18.84 9.47 -7.06
CA VAL A 18 17.96 10.66 -7.20
C VAL A 18 17.04 10.85 -6.01
N ALA A 19 17.02 9.95 -5.04
CA ALA A 19 16.32 9.97 -3.73
C ALA A 19 15.15 10.97 -3.59
N ARG A 20 14.19 10.96 -4.53
CA ARG A 20 12.99 11.82 -4.50
C ARG A 20 11.84 11.25 -3.68
N HIS A 21 11.94 9.98 -3.25
CA HIS A 21 10.90 9.32 -2.48
C HIS A 21 10.94 9.81 -1.03
N ARG A 22 9.82 10.32 -0.56
CA ARG A 22 9.62 10.69 0.84
C ARG A 22 8.67 9.69 1.49
N SER A 23 9.00 9.26 2.69
CA SER A 23 8.09 8.51 3.55
C SER A 23 7.13 9.49 4.21
N ALA A 24 5.84 9.17 4.20
CA ALA A 24 4.83 9.94 4.91
C ALA A 24 3.95 8.99 5.73
N SER A 25 3.67 9.37 6.96
CA SER A 25 2.69 8.64 7.79
C SER A 25 1.31 8.73 7.14
N ARG A 26 0.64 7.60 7.00
CA ARG A 26 -0.74 7.56 6.48
C ARG A 26 -1.72 8.24 7.42
N ILE A 27 -1.47 8.21 8.73
CA ILE A 27 -2.26 8.91 9.75
C ILE A 27 -2.12 10.41 9.55
N THR A 28 -0.89 10.92 9.48
CA THR A 28 -0.63 12.35 9.24
C THR A 28 -1.23 12.82 7.92
N LEU A 29 -1.07 12.05 6.84
CA LEU A 29 -1.68 12.40 5.55
C LEU A 29 -3.20 12.48 5.66
N ARG A 30 -3.84 11.52 6.34
CA ARG A 30 -5.30 11.55 6.59
C ARG A 30 -5.71 12.78 7.39
N GLN A 31 -4.98 13.12 8.46
CA GLN A 31 -5.24 14.31 9.27
C GLN A 31 -5.15 15.60 8.45
N VAL A 32 -4.10 15.72 7.61
CA VAL A 32 -3.96 16.87 6.69
C VAL A 32 -5.14 16.98 5.73
N LEU A 33 -5.57 15.85 5.14
CA LEU A 33 -6.69 15.85 4.20
C LEU A 33 -8.04 16.13 4.87
N LEU A 34 -8.17 15.88 6.16
CA LEU A 34 -9.39 16.15 6.93
C LEU A 34 -9.43 17.55 7.56
N ALA A 35 -8.29 18.23 7.71
CA ALA A 35 -8.15 19.42 8.55
C ALA A 35 -9.06 20.60 8.17
N GLU A 36 -9.49 20.68 6.91
CA GLU A 36 -10.33 21.78 6.41
C GLU A 36 -11.72 21.29 5.94
N LEU A 37 -12.14 20.09 6.39
CA LEU A 37 -13.41 19.51 6.00
C LEU A 37 -14.41 19.57 7.18
N ASP A 38 -15.43 20.40 7.06
CA ASP A 38 -16.47 20.58 8.11
C ASP A 38 -17.56 19.52 8.05
N ASN A 39 -17.77 18.87 6.90
CA ASN A 39 -18.89 17.96 6.66
C ASN A 39 -18.44 16.50 6.58
N VAL A 40 -17.77 16.03 7.65
CA VAL A 40 -17.31 14.64 7.77
C VAL A 40 -18.07 13.92 8.87
N HIS A 41 -18.76 12.85 8.52
CA HIS A 41 -19.53 12.02 9.44
C HIS A 41 -18.84 10.68 9.64
N PHE A 42 -18.36 10.42 10.86
CA PHE A 42 -17.72 9.15 11.25
C PHE A 42 -18.77 8.11 11.69
N ALA A 43 -18.31 6.87 11.87
CA ALA A 43 -19.15 5.72 12.28
C ALA A 43 -20.34 5.45 11.34
N LYS A 44 -20.20 5.79 10.06
CA LYS A 44 -21.20 5.54 9.02
C LYS A 44 -20.78 4.34 8.17
N THR A 45 -21.30 3.16 8.50
CA THR A 45 -21.07 1.95 7.72
C THR A 45 -22.10 1.87 6.60
N PHE A 46 -21.63 1.99 5.35
CA PHE A 46 -22.50 1.90 4.18
C PHE A 46 -23.19 0.52 4.10
N GLN A 47 -24.50 0.52 3.89
CA GLN A 47 -25.31 -0.69 3.71
C GLN A 47 -25.66 -0.91 2.24
N ARG A 48 -26.34 0.07 1.63
CA ARG A 48 -26.82 0.04 0.23
C ARG A 48 -27.12 1.43 -0.28
N TYR A 49 -27.28 1.57 -1.59
CA TYR A 49 -27.84 2.79 -2.19
C TYR A 49 -29.11 2.49 -2.98
N LYS A 50 -29.88 3.53 -3.23
CA LYS A 50 -31.00 3.56 -4.21
C LYS A 50 -30.89 4.79 -5.09
N GLU A 51 -31.29 4.66 -6.33
CA GLU A 51 -31.50 5.78 -7.27
C GLU A 51 -32.99 6.13 -7.29
N HIS A 52 -33.28 7.40 -7.12
CA HIS A 52 -34.64 7.93 -7.14
C HIS A 52 -34.64 9.35 -7.70
N ASP A 53 -35.47 9.61 -8.72
CA ASP A 53 -35.65 10.92 -9.36
C ASP A 53 -34.35 11.65 -9.72
N GLY A 54 -33.35 10.88 -10.25
CA GLY A 54 -32.06 11.43 -10.65
C GLY A 54 -31.12 11.78 -9.50
N ARG A 55 -31.44 11.38 -8.27
CA ARG A 55 -30.59 11.49 -7.08
C ARG A 55 -30.23 10.12 -6.53
N ILE A 56 -29.20 10.09 -5.72
CA ILE A 56 -28.73 8.87 -5.06
C ILE A 56 -28.96 9.00 -3.56
N VAL A 57 -29.59 7.99 -2.97
CA VAL A 57 -29.74 7.87 -1.52
C VAL A 57 -28.88 6.73 -1.01
N ALA A 58 -27.87 7.04 -0.19
CA ALA A 58 -27.03 6.08 0.51
C ALA A 58 -27.64 5.79 1.90
N TYR A 59 -27.74 4.53 2.27
CA TYR A 59 -28.23 4.05 3.56
C TYR A 59 -27.10 3.45 4.37
N PHE A 60 -27.13 3.69 5.68
CA PHE A 60 -26.11 3.24 6.62
C PHE A 60 -26.69 2.25 7.64
N ASP A 61 -25.79 1.44 8.25
CA ASP A 61 -26.18 0.38 9.20
C ASP A 61 -26.82 0.95 10.49
N ASP A 62 -26.58 2.23 10.80
CA ASP A 62 -27.19 2.93 11.93
C ASP A 62 -28.64 3.44 11.65
N GLY A 63 -29.20 3.09 10.49
CA GLY A 63 -30.55 3.50 10.07
C GLY A 63 -30.62 4.89 9.45
N THR A 64 -29.54 5.65 9.41
CA THR A 64 -29.51 6.96 8.76
C THR A 64 -29.33 6.84 7.24
N SER A 65 -29.59 7.93 6.52
CA SER A 65 -29.33 8.04 5.08
C SER A 65 -28.76 9.40 4.72
N ALA A 66 -28.08 9.44 3.56
CA ALA A 66 -27.63 10.69 2.94
C ALA A 66 -28.02 10.70 1.47
N GLU A 67 -28.41 11.87 0.98
CA GLU A 67 -28.86 12.07 -0.39
C GLU A 67 -27.90 13.02 -1.13
N GLY A 68 -27.67 12.75 -2.42
CA GLY A 68 -26.79 13.58 -3.26
C GLY A 68 -27.01 13.33 -4.74
N ASP A 69 -26.40 14.17 -5.55
CA ASP A 69 -26.44 14.06 -7.03
C ASP A 69 -25.47 12.99 -7.54
N VAL A 70 -24.43 12.68 -6.79
CA VAL A 70 -23.41 11.68 -7.12
C VAL A 70 -23.00 10.92 -5.86
N LEU A 71 -22.83 9.61 -5.98
CA LEU A 71 -22.21 8.77 -4.96
C LEU A 71 -20.80 8.37 -5.43
N VAL A 72 -19.81 8.80 -4.68
CA VAL A 72 -18.40 8.43 -4.92
C VAL A 72 -17.96 7.41 -3.87
N ALA A 73 -17.65 6.20 -4.30
CA ALA A 73 -17.16 5.17 -3.39
C ALA A 73 -15.63 5.19 -3.30
N ALA A 74 -15.14 5.52 -2.09
CA ALA A 74 -13.73 5.47 -1.70
C ALA A 74 -13.53 4.54 -0.48
N ASP A 75 -14.41 3.54 -0.33
CA ASP A 75 -14.56 2.66 0.83
C ASP A 75 -13.62 1.46 0.84
N GLY A 76 -12.52 1.56 0.05
CA GLY A 76 -11.39 0.63 0.10
C GLY A 76 -11.64 -0.72 -0.59
N GLY A 77 -10.69 -1.64 -0.46
CA GLY A 77 -10.70 -2.91 -1.18
C GLY A 77 -11.89 -3.83 -0.87
N GLY A 78 -12.56 -3.63 0.25
CA GLY A 78 -13.81 -4.30 0.65
C GLY A 78 -15.10 -3.60 0.20
N SER A 79 -15.03 -2.61 -0.69
CA SER A 79 -16.11 -1.72 -1.09
C SER A 79 -17.47 -2.43 -1.24
N ARG A 80 -18.42 -2.04 -0.41
CA ARG A 80 -19.82 -2.50 -0.51
C ARG A 80 -20.53 -1.82 -1.68
N VAL A 81 -20.17 -0.58 -2.00
CA VAL A 81 -20.71 0.13 -3.17
C VAL A 81 -20.31 -0.59 -4.46
N ARG A 82 -19.02 -1.00 -4.59
CA ARG A 82 -18.58 -1.80 -5.75
C ARG A 82 -19.37 -3.10 -5.85
N GLN A 83 -19.58 -3.80 -4.74
CA GLN A 83 -20.33 -5.07 -4.75
C GLN A 83 -21.75 -4.89 -5.26
N GLN A 84 -22.40 -3.76 -4.97
CA GLN A 84 -23.73 -3.46 -5.49
C GLN A 84 -23.69 -2.99 -6.94
N LEU A 85 -22.76 -2.11 -7.32
CA LEU A 85 -22.64 -1.55 -8.66
C LEU A 85 -22.11 -2.56 -9.68
N LEU A 86 -21.09 -3.32 -9.29
CA LEU A 86 -20.34 -4.25 -10.13
C LEU A 86 -20.21 -5.61 -9.40
N PRO A 87 -21.27 -6.39 -9.30
CA PRO A 87 -21.28 -7.63 -8.49
C PRO A 87 -20.27 -8.68 -8.98
N ASN A 88 -19.85 -8.60 -10.23
CA ASN A 88 -18.84 -9.50 -10.81
C ASN A 88 -17.40 -8.98 -10.65
N ALA A 89 -17.20 -7.79 -10.12
CA ALA A 89 -15.87 -7.22 -9.89
C ALA A 89 -15.20 -7.90 -8.69
N GLN A 90 -14.14 -8.65 -8.96
CA GLN A 90 -13.47 -9.48 -7.98
C GLN A 90 -12.19 -8.85 -7.46
N ARG A 91 -11.89 -9.11 -6.20
CA ARG A 91 -10.60 -8.93 -5.56
C ARG A 91 -10.13 -10.29 -5.06
N VAL A 92 -9.02 -10.78 -5.60
CA VAL A 92 -8.55 -12.15 -5.37
C VAL A 92 -7.35 -12.19 -4.43
N ASP A 93 -7.25 -13.29 -3.68
CA ASP A 93 -6.08 -13.63 -2.90
C ASP A 93 -4.96 -14.09 -3.84
N THR A 94 -3.77 -13.52 -3.70
CA THR A 94 -2.61 -13.87 -4.53
C THR A 94 -1.87 -15.13 -4.05
N GLY A 95 -2.27 -15.69 -2.90
CA GLY A 95 -1.55 -16.77 -2.22
C GLY A 95 -0.24 -16.31 -1.55
N VAL A 96 0.02 -15.01 -1.55
CA VAL A 96 1.17 -14.38 -0.88
C VAL A 96 0.67 -13.70 0.40
N VAL A 97 1.45 -13.84 1.46
CA VAL A 97 1.25 -13.13 2.73
C VAL A 97 2.46 -12.29 3.06
N GLY A 98 2.27 -11.26 3.87
CA GLY A 98 3.31 -10.42 4.43
C GLY A 98 3.24 -10.43 5.95
N ILE A 99 4.32 -10.81 6.63
CA ILE A 99 4.49 -10.65 8.07
C ILE A 99 5.22 -9.34 8.27
N ALA A 100 4.61 -8.38 8.95
CA ALA A 100 5.16 -7.05 9.16
C ALA A 100 5.24 -6.70 10.63
N GLY A 101 6.25 -5.92 11.02
CA GLY A 101 6.43 -5.43 12.37
C GLY A 101 7.17 -4.10 12.41
N LYS A 102 7.15 -3.45 13.58
CA LYS A 102 7.84 -2.19 13.86
C LYS A 102 8.96 -2.39 14.86
N ILE A 103 10.02 -1.64 14.69
CA ILE A 103 11.14 -1.48 15.62
C ILE A 103 11.18 -0.01 16.00
N PHE A 104 10.94 0.32 17.27
CA PHE A 104 11.00 1.71 17.71
C PHE A 104 12.46 2.17 17.83
N LEU A 105 12.76 3.32 17.22
CA LEU A 105 14.15 3.80 17.08
C LEU A 105 14.71 4.40 18.36
N ASP A 106 13.87 4.82 19.27
CA ASP A 106 14.28 5.31 20.60
C ASP A 106 14.95 4.23 21.46
N THR A 107 14.66 2.95 21.21
CA THR A 107 15.17 1.83 21.98
C THR A 107 16.17 0.93 21.24
N ALA A 108 16.19 0.99 19.91
CA ALA A 108 16.93 0.00 19.11
C ALA A 108 17.81 0.58 17.98
N ARG A 109 17.88 1.90 17.81
CA ARG A 109 18.57 2.54 16.67
C ARG A 109 20.02 2.06 16.51
N ASP A 110 20.76 1.97 17.59
CA ASP A 110 22.19 1.59 17.58
C ASP A 110 22.43 0.11 17.25
N ARG A 111 21.37 -0.71 17.36
CA ARG A 111 21.39 -2.15 17.05
C ARG A 111 21.01 -2.45 15.61
N ILE A 112 20.50 -1.46 14.87
CA ILE A 112 20.11 -1.59 13.46
C ILE A 112 21.28 -1.23 12.57
N ALA A 113 21.54 -2.04 11.55
CA ALA A 113 22.57 -1.75 10.58
C ALA A 113 22.34 -0.38 9.92
N ARG A 114 23.36 0.49 9.92
CA ARG A 114 23.28 1.86 9.38
C ARG A 114 22.70 1.92 7.96
N SER A 115 23.03 0.91 7.14
CA SER A 115 22.52 0.79 5.77
C SER A 115 20.98 0.68 5.68
N LEU A 116 20.30 0.25 6.74
CA LEU A 116 18.84 0.12 6.79
C LEU A 116 18.15 1.37 7.36
N LEU A 117 18.90 2.25 7.99
CA LEU A 117 18.43 3.53 8.53
C LEU A 117 18.35 4.64 7.47
N ASP A 118 18.63 4.34 6.21
CA ASP A 118 18.70 5.32 5.13
C ASP A 118 17.67 4.98 4.04
N GLY A 119 16.44 5.45 4.27
CA GLY A 119 15.34 5.36 3.32
C GLY A 119 14.66 3.99 3.24
N ILE A 120 14.31 3.56 2.03
CA ILE A 120 13.56 2.34 1.75
C ILE A 120 14.51 1.29 1.15
N SER A 121 14.44 0.08 1.68
CA SER A 121 15.17 -1.08 1.16
C SER A 121 14.19 -2.18 0.73
N LEU A 122 14.36 -2.69 -0.49
CA LEU A 122 13.63 -3.83 -1.03
C LEU A 122 14.61 -4.96 -1.22
N VAL A 123 14.33 -6.10 -0.62
CA VAL A 123 15.18 -7.29 -0.66
C VAL A 123 14.42 -8.41 -1.36
N ALA A 124 14.97 -8.97 -2.43
CA ALA A 124 14.54 -10.24 -2.97
C ALA A 124 15.56 -11.31 -2.57
N ALA A 125 15.07 -12.42 -2.04
CA ALA A 125 15.93 -13.46 -1.51
C ALA A 125 15.65 -14.83 -2.13
N ARG A 126 16.63 -15.72 -1.99
CA ARG A 126 16.48 -17.11 -2.37
C ARG A 126 15.35 -17.77 -1.59
N GLY A 127 14.62 -18.66 -2.25
CA GLY A 127 13.51 -19.39 -1.63
C GLY A 127 12.18 -18.68 -1.76
N GLY A 128 12.05 -17.65 -2.62
CA GLY A 128 10.79 -16.97 -2.91
C GLY A 128 10.31 -16.10 -1.76
N LEU A 129 11.22 -15.50 -1.03
CA LEU A 129 10.96 -14.53 0.03
C LEU A 129 11.41 -13.14 -0.40
N GLY A 130 10.66 -12.13 0.03
CA GLY A 130 11.01 -10.73 -0.14
C GLY A 130 10.90 -9.99 1.17
N LEU A 131 11.78 -9.01 1.41
CA LEU A 131 11.72 -8.15 2.59
C LEU A 131 11.67 -6.69 2.16
N PHE A 132 10.70 -5.98 2.70
CA PHE A 132 10.62 -4.53 2.66
C PHE A 132 11.10 -3.96 3.99
N VAL A 133 11.93 -2.94 3.96
CA VAL A 133 12.37 -2.20 5.15
C VAL A 133 12.27 -0.72 4.87
N ALA A 134 11.64 0.03 5.75
CA ALA A 134 11.51 1.48 5.63
C ALA A 134 11.62 2.15 7.00
N ILE A 135 12.41 3.21 7.06
CA ILE A 135 12.46 4.09 8.22
C ILE A 135 11.36 5.15 8.12
N GLN A 136 10.71 5.41 9.24
CA GLN A 136 9.80 6.52 9.43
C GLN A 136 10.30 7.36 10.60
N GLU A 137 10.90 8.48 10.30
CA GLU A 137 11.33 9.46 11.32
C GLU A 137 10.20 10.47 11.55
N MET A 138 9.77 10.55 12.80
CA MET A 138 8.83 11.57 13.24
C MET A 138 9.64 12.78 13.70
N THR A 139 9.54 13.88 12.99
CA THR A 139 10.08 15.17 13.44
C THR A 139 9.17 15.68 14.55
N GLY A 140 9.71 15.75 15.76
CA GLY A 140 8.97 16.06 16.98
C GLY A 140 8.13 17.33 16.89
N GLY A 141 6.87 17.23 17.30
CA GLY A 141 5.91 18.30 17.46
C GLY A 141 4.74 18.23 16.50
N SER A 142 3.52 18.22 17.05
CA SER A 142 2.31 18.46 16.28
C SER A 142 2.34 19.90 15.71
N ILE A 143 2.36 20.05 14.41
CA ILE A 143 2.19 21.36 13.78
C ILE A 143 0.68 21.60 13.68
N GLY A 144 0.14 22.51 14.52
CA GLY A 144 -1.27 22.88 14.47
C GLY A 144 -2.27 21.75 14.71
N GLY A 145 -1.94 20.78 15.59
CA GLY A 145 -2.77 19.61 15.83
C GLY A 145 -2.63 18.49 14.81
N ILE A 146 -1.78 18.66 13.80
CA ILE A 146 -1.50 17.63 12.79
C ILE A 146 -0.28 16.84 13.24
N GLY A 147 -0.40 15.52 13.24
CA GLY A 147 0.60 14.58 13.76
C GLY A 147 0.17 14.00 15.12
N GLY A 148 0.89 12.98 15.59
CA GLY A 148 0.49 12.24 16.79
C GLY A 148 -0.60 11.20 16.50
N ASN A 149 -1.19 10.64 17.56
CA ASN A 149 -2.20 9.59 17.46
C ASN A 149 -3.60 10.21 17.32
N GLU A 150 -4.40 9.69 16.40
CA GLU A 150 -5.81 10.05 16.29
C GLU A 150 -6.61 9.50 17.50
N PRO A 151 -7.53 10.30 18.10
CA PRO A 151 -8.40 9.81 19.17
C PRO A 151 -9.24 8.58 18.77
N SER A 152 -9.63 8.49 17.49
CA SER A 152 -10.38 7.35 16.93
C SER A 152 -9.58 6.04 16.88
N LEU A 153 -8.26 6.12 17.03
CA LEU A 153 -7.34 4.99 17.07
C LEU A 153 -6.89 4.65 18.51
N ALA A 154 -7.38 5.37 19.50
CA ALA A 154 -7.15 5.05 20.91
C ALA A 154 -7.68 3.64 21.20
N GLY A 155 -6.79 2.71 21.52
CA GLY A 155 -7.12 1.29 21.72
C GLY A 155 -6.72 0.36 20.56
N ALA A 156 -6.32 0.88 19.39
CA ALA A 156 -5.79 0.06 18.31
C ALA A 156 -4.30 -0.34 18.54
N GLY A 157 -3.76 -0.02 19.69
CA GLY A 157 -2.41 -0.38 20.12
C GLY A 157 -1.29 0.26 19.30
N ASN A 158 -0.11 -0.30 19.41
CA ASN A 158 1.11 0.21 18.78
C ASN A 158 1.11 0.14 17.25
N LEU A 159 0.12 -0.51 16.62
CA LEU A 159 -0.01 -0.57 15.16
C LEU A 159 -0.19 0.82 14.55
N TYR A 160 -0.89 1.71 15.25
CA TYR A 160 -1.23 3.06 14.77
C TYR A 160 -0.47 4.16 15.54
N GLU A 161 0.57 3.77 16.31
CA GLU A 161 1.45 4.74 16.98
C GLU A 161 2.10 5.67 15.94
N ASN A 162 1.86 6.98 16.06
CA ASN A 162 2.30 8.03 15.13
C ASN A 162 3.11 9.13 15.84
N THR A 163 3.61 8.84 17.05
CA THR A 163 4.39 9.78 17.85
C THR A 163 5.87 9.40 17.92
N ARG A 164 6.18 8.11 17.78
CA ARG A 164 7.54 7.57 17.89
C ARG A 164 8.11 7.25 16.52
N SER A 165 9.39 7.55 16.32
CA SER A 165 10.11 7.11 15.12
C SER A 165 10.31 5.60 15.12
N TYR A 166 10.12 4.95 13.96
CA TYR A 166 10.25 3.51 13.84
C TYR A 166 10.87 3.09 12.51
N LEU A 167 11.44 1.90 12.50
CA LEU A 167 11.74 1.16 11.30
C LEU A 167 10.67 0.08 11.12
N MET A 168 10.01 0.07 9.97
CA MET A 168 9.07 -0.97 9.58
C MET A 168 9.78 -2.00 8.72
N TRP A 169 9.51 -3.27 9.00
CA TRP A 169 9.90 -4.37 8.12
C TRP A 169 8.67 -5.20 7.74
N ALA A 170 8.68 -5.79 6.54
CA ALA A 170 7.63 -6.69 6.07
C ALA A 170 8.25 -7.82 5.24
N LEU A 171 8.27 -9.02 5.82
CA LEU A 171 8.71 -10.25 5.15
C LEU A 171 7.54 -10.85 4.39
N SER A 172 7.69 -11.06 3.10
CA SER A 172 6.64 -11.58 2.24
C SER A 172 7.07 -12.84 1.50
N GLY A 173 6.10 -13.69 1.23
CA GLY A 173 6.29 -14.94 0.51
C GLY A 173 4.98 -15.69 0.29
N LYS A 174 5.02 -16.76 -0.50
CA LYS A 174 3.87 -17.65 -0.64
C LYS A 174 3.51 -18.23 0.74
N ARG A 175 2.22 -18.24 1.11
CA ARG A 175 1.69 -18.70 2.42
C ARG A 175 2.35 -20.01 2.89
N LYS A 176 2.48 -21.00 2.00
CA LYS A 176 3.11 -22.29 2.29
C LYS A 176 4.57 -22.25 2.76
N LYS A 177 5.27 -21.11 2.56
CA LYS A 177 6.67 -20.95 2.98
C LYS A 177 6.82 -20.71 4.48
N PHE A 178 5.75 -20.31 5.14
CA PHE A 178 5.78 -19.95 6.55
C PHE A 178 5.48 -21.12 7.50
N GLY A 179 4.98 -22.26 6.97
CA GLY A 179 4.82 -23.49 7.73
C GLY A 179 3.78 -23.44 8.85
N LEU A 180 2.88 -22.47 8.83
CA LEU A 180 1.70 -22.39 9.68
C LEU A 180 0.45 -22.59 8.83
N ASN A 181 -0.51 -23.39 9.32
CA ASN A 181 -1.77 -23.65 8.62
C ASN A 181 -2.62 -22.36 8.53
N ASP A 182 -2.64 -21.57 9.61
CA ASP A 182 -3.43 -20.34 9.74
C ASP A 182 -2.53 -19.16 10.12
N VAL A 183 -1.53 -18.88 9.27
CA VAL A 183 -0.54 -17.81 9.53
C VAL A 183 -1.19 -16.44 9.72
N GLU A 184 -2.34 -16.20 9.10
CA GLU A 184 -3.09 -14.94 9.22
C GLU A 184 -3.77 -14.76 10.59
N GLN A 185 -3.95 -15.82 11.35
CA GLN A 185 -4.60 -15.80 12.68
C GLN A 185 -3.59 -15.91 13.83
N ALA A 186 -2.32 -16.14 13.52
CA ALA A 186 -1.27 -16.29 14.51
C ALA A 186 -1.00 -14.94 15.22
N ASP A 187 -0.67 -14.99 16.50
CA ASP A 187 -0.25 -13.82 17.27
C ASP A 187 1.14 -13.31 16.87
N GLY A 188 1.51 -12.14 17.36
CA GLY A 188 2.75 -11.49 17.00
C GLY A 188 4.00 -12.26 17.40
N GLU A 189 3.98 -13.01 18.50
CA GLU A 189 5.11 -13.84 18.95
C GLU A 189 5.32 -15.03 18.02
N ALA A 190 4.25 -15.74 17.67
CA ALA A 190 4.28 -16.85 16.72
C ALA A 190 4.73 -16.38 15.34
N LEU A 191 4.20 -15.25 14.87
CA LEU A 191 4.59 -14.62 13.61
C LEU A 191 6.07 -14.20 13.61
N GLY A 192 6.56 -13.62 14.70
CA GLY A 192 7.97 -13.29 14.91
C GLY A 192 8.86 -14.52 14.81
N THR A 193 8.46 -15.60 15.49
CA THR A 193 9.21 -16.89 15.44
C THR A 193 9.29 -17.44 14.02
N VAL A 194 8.19 -17.40 13.26
CA VAL A 194 8.13 -17.84 11.87
C VAL A 194 9.00 -16.98 10.97
N ALA A 195 8.95 -15.66 11.12
CA ALA A 195 9.76 -14.72 10.35
C ALA A 195 11.26 -14.91 10.66
N ALA A 196 11.63 -15.05 11.93
CA ALA A 196 13.01 -15.32 12.34
C ALA A 196 13.55 -16.62 11.74
N ARG A 197 12.75 -17.70 11.76
CA ARG A 197 13.10 -18.98 11.13
C ARG A 197 13.29 -18.84 9.63
N ALA A 198 12.39 -18.12 8.96
CA ALA A 198 12.46 -17.90 7.52
C ALA A 198 13.72 -17.12 7.10
N MET A 199 14.20 -16.20 7.95
CA MET A 199 15.40 -15.37 7.71
C MET A 199 16.66 -15.88 8.41
N ALA A 200 16.65 -17.06 9.06
CA ALA A 200 17.77 -17.55 9.88
C ALA A 200 19.11 -17.69 9.12
N ARG A 201 19.06 -17.85 7.80
CA ARG A 201 20.25 -17.97 6.93
C ARG A 201 20.60 -16.68 6.19
N TRP A 202 19.87 -15.60 6.46
CA TRP A 202 20.12 -14.30 5.85
C TRP A 202 21.27 -13.57 6.56
N SER A 203 21.74 -12.49 5.94
CA SER A 203 22.68 -11.57 6.58
C SER A 203 22.12 -11.09 7.93
N ARG A 204 22.97 -10.99 8.95
CA ARG A 204 22.61 -10.52 10.29
C ARG A 204 21.88 -9.18 10.28
N ALA A 205 22.22 -8.31 9.32
CA ALA A 205 21.50 -7.04 9.15
C ALA A 205 19.99 -7.21 9.00
N PHE A 206 19.50 -8.36 8.53
CA PHE A 206 18.08 -8.66 8.35
C PHE A 206 17.55 -9.64 9.41
N SER A 207 18.29 -10.72 9.70
CA SER A 207 17.83 -11.73 10.66
C SER A 207 17.60 -11.14 12.06
N ASP A 208 18.41 -10.15 12.42
CA ASP A 208 18.31 -9.51 13.74
C ASP A 208 17.10 -8.56 13.86
N LEU A 209 16.51 -8.11 12.75
CA LEU A 209 15.38 -7.18 12.76
C LEU A 209 14.17 -7.73 13.52
N VAL A 210 13.89 -9.03 13.37
CA VAL A 210 12.72 -9.65 14.02
C VAL A 210 12.86 -9.62 15.53
N GLY A 211 14.07 -9.94 16.06
CA GLY A 211 14.34 -9.91 17.49
C GLY A 211 14.37 -8.50 18.11
N LEU A 212 14.42 -7.46 17.28
CA LEU A 212 14.33 -6.06 17.71
C LEU A 212 12.90 -5.50 17.65
N ALA A 213 11.99 -6.19 16.96
CA ALA A 213 10.64 -5.72 16.77
C ALA A 213 9.82 -5.88 18.06
N ASP A 214 8.90 -4.95 18.27
CA ASP A 214 7.87 -5.09 19.29
C ASP A 214 6.84 -6.14 18.85
N PRO A 215 6.70 -7.28 19.56
CA PRO A 215 5.78 -8.36 19.15
C PRO A 215 4.34 -7.90 19.01
N THR A 216 3.91 -6.89 19.78
CA THR A 216 2.55 -6.33 19.71
C THR A 216 2.26 -5.63 18.38
N THR A 217 3.30 -5.27 17.63
CA THR A 217 3.20 -4.65 16.30
C THR A 217 3.29 -5.66 15.17
N ILE A 218 3.63 -6.92 15.47
CA ILE A 218 3.81 -7.93 14.42
C ILE A 218 2.44 -8.48 14.01
N SER A 219 2.15 -8.42 12.72
CA SER A 219 0.89 -8.90 12.14
C SER A 219 1.10 -9.53 10.78
N CYS A 220 0.15 -10.37 10.36
CA CYS A 220 0.14 -10.98 9.04
C CYS A 220 -0.92 -10.34 8.16
N LEU A 221 -0.55 -10.02 6.93
CA LEU A 221 -1.41 -9.41 5.92
C LEU A 221 -1.53 -10.33 4.71
N THR A 222 -2.76 -10.70 4.37
CA THR A 222 -3.06 -11.38 3.10
C THR A 222 -2.93 -10.39 1.94
N ILE A 223 -2.09 -10.69 0.98
CA ILE A 223 -1.89 -9.84 -0.19
C ILE A 223 -2.95 -10.16 -1.23
N ARG A 224 -3.81 -9.19 -1.51
CA ARG A 224 -4.91 -9.29 -2.48
C ARG A 224 -4.72 -8.29 -3.61
N THR A 225 -5.37 -8.56 -4.75
CA THR A 225 -5.36 -7.69 -5.93
C THR A 225 -6.72 -7.68 -6.61
N SER A 226 -7.12 -6.55 -7.17
CA SER A 226 -8.30 -6.47 -8.03
C SER A 226 -8.06 -7.16 -9.36
N VAL A 227 -9.10 -7.82 -9.86
CA VAL A 227 -9.13 -8.33 -11.25
C VAL A 227 -9.62 -7.20 -12.14
N PRO A 228 -8.97 -6.95 -13.29
CA PRO A 228 -9.44 -5.95 -14.25
C PRO A 228 -10.91 -6.17 -14.64
N VAL A 229 -11.67 -5.09 -14.67
CA VAL A 229 -13.07 -5.10 -15.07
C VAL A 229 -13.25 -4.45 -16.44
N ALA A 230 -14.27 -4.86 -17.17
CA ALA A 230 -14.69 -4.17 -18.37
C ALA A 230 -15.35 -2.83 -18.04
N PRO A 231 -15.35 -1.84 -18.94
CA PRO A 231 -16.15 -0.65 -18.80
C PRO A 231 -17.62 -1.00 -18.53
N TRP A 232 -18.25 -0.24 -17.65
CA TRP A 232 -19.66 -0.41 -17.30
C TRP A 232 -20.50 0.80 -17.78
N ARG A 233 -21.81 0.68 -17.71
CA ARG A 233 -22.67 1.81 -18.01
C ARG A 233 -22.50 2.88 -16.94
N THR A 234 -21.90 4.00 -17.29
CA THR A 234 -21.72 5.16 -16.40
C THR A 234 -23.09 5.72 -15.97
N GLY A 235 -23.15 6.09 -14.71
CA GLY A 235 -24.29 6.74 -14.08
C GLY A 235 -23.83 7.81 -13.09
N ARG A 236 -24.61 8.00 -12.02
CA ARG A 236 -24.32 8.94 -10.93
C ARG A 236 -23.54 8.30 -9.77
N ILE A 237 -23.10 7.05 -9.95
CA ILE A 237 -22.32 6.31 -8.96
C ILE A 237 -20.99 5.94 -9.59
N THR A 238 -19.90 6.29 -8.91
CA THR A 238 -18.57 5.97 -9.39
C THR A 238 -17.64 5.51 -8.25
N LEU A 239 -16.50 4.95 -8.61
CA LEU A 239 -15.54 4.33 -7.70
C LEU A 239 -14.17 4.99 -7.86
N LEU A 240 -13.37 5.02 -6.79
CA LEU A 240 -11.98 5.46 -6.86
C LEU A 240 -11.07 4.65 -5.92
N GLY A 241 -9.79 4.68 -6.19
CA GLY A 241 -8.76 4.06 -5.35
C GLY A 241 -8.94 2.56 -5.17
N ASP A 242 -8.72 2.09 -3.95
CA ASP A 242 -8.82 0.66 -3.61
C ASP A 242 -10.25 0.11 -3.75
N ALA A 243 -11.26 0.97 -3.84
CA ALA A 243 -12.64 0.52 -4.09
C ALA A 243 -12.78 -0.17 -5.44
N ILE A 244 -11.95 0.15 -6.41
CA ILE A 244 -11.98 -0.46 -7.76
C ILE A 244 -10.66 -1.16 -8.15
N HIS A 245 -9.51 -0.53 -7.98
CA HIS A 245 -8.22 -1.04 -8.44
C HIS A 245 -7.22 -1.29 -7.30
N SER A 246 -7.69 -1.96 -6.22
CA SER A 246 -6.82 -2.41 -5.13
C SER A 246 -5.66 -3.23 -5.67
N MET A 247 -4.44 -2.84 -5.35
CA MET A 247 -3.23 -3.44 -5.88
C MET A 247 -2.33 -4.00 -4.78
N THR A 248 -1.40 -4.87 -5.17
CA THR A 248 -0.39 -5.37 -4.26
C THR A 248 0.55 -4.22 -3.83
N PRO A 249 1.14 -4.24 -2.61
CA PRO A 249 1.94 -3.12 -2.09
C PRO A 249 3.34 -3.00 -2.71
N TYR A 250 3.73 -3.88 -3.63
CA TYR A 250 5.12 -4.05 -4.07
C TYR A 250 5.71 -2.89 -4.88
N ARG A 251 4.91 -1.94 -5.32
CA ARG A 251 5.40 -0.70 -5.94
C ARG A 251 5.22 0.53 -5.05
N GLY A 252 4.46 0.42 -3.96
CA GLY A 252 4.21 1.52 -3.03
C GLY A 252 3.40 2.69 -3.62
N ILE A 253 2.70 2.50 -4.76
CA ILE A 253 2.04 3.58 -5.51
C ILE A 253 0.52 3.65 -5.31
N GLY A 254 -0.08 2.72 -4.55
CA GLY A 254 -1.54 2.65 -4.42
C GLY A 254 -2.18 3.96 -3.96
N ALA A 255 -1.61 4.61 -2.94
CA ALA A 255 -2.09 5.90 -2.45
C ALA A 255 -1.95 7.02 -3.50
N ASN A 256 -0.85 7.04 -4.25
CA ASN A 256 -0.63 8.04 -5.30
C ASN A 256 -1.66 7.89 -6.43
N VAL A 257 -1.99 6.66 -6.82
CA VAL A 257 -3.03 6.40 -7.83
C VAL A 257 -4.39 6.83 -7.31
N ALA A 258 -4.74 6.54 -6.05
CA ALA A 258 -6.00 6.99 -5.44
C ALA A 258 -6.12 8.52 -5.34
N ILE A 259 -5.03 9.23 -5.02
CA ILE A 259 -4.99 10.70 -5.03
C ILE A 259 -5.16 11.25 -6.45
N LYS A 260 -4.57 10.59 -7.46
CA LYS A 260 -4.76 10.94 -8.87
C LYS A 260 -6.23 10.77 -9.29
N ASP A 261 -6.90 9.70 -8.84
CA ASP A 261 -8.33 9.49 -9.07
C ASP A 261 -9.14 10.63 -8.48
N ALA A 262 -8.91 10.94 -7.19
CA ALA A 262 -9.62 12.01 -6.49
C ALA A 262 -9.46 13.36 -7.21
N SER A 263 -8.24 13.70 -7.63
CA SER A 263 -7.96 14.93 -8.37
C SER A 263 -8.69 14.97 -9.72
N ARG A 264 -8.64 13.87 -10.50
CA ARG A 264 -9.30 13.80 -11.82
C ARG A 264 -10.81 13.86 -11.70
N LEU A 265 -11.39 13.11 -10.76
CA LEU A 265 -12.83 13.13 -10.50
C LEU A 265 -13.29 14.51 -10.04
N ALA A 266 -12.54 15.17 -9.14
CA ALA A 266 -12.86 16.52 -8.70
C ALA A 266 -12.91 17.51 -9.87
N HIS A 267 -11.93 17.46 -10.78
CA HIS A 267 -11.95 18.31 -11.98
C HIS A 267 -13.15 18.00 -12.90
N ALA A 268 -13.49 16.73 -13.08
CA ALA A 268 -14.66 16.32 -13.86
C ALA A 268 -15.97 16.84 -13.26
N LEU A 269 -16.14 16.71 -11.94
CA LEU A 269 -17.32 17.21 -11.23
C LEU A 269 -17.42 18.74 -11.24
N VAL A 270 -16.29 19.47 -11.11
CA VAL A 270 -16.25 20.94 -11.22
C VAL A 270 -16.65 21.39 -12.62
N SER A 271 -16.13 20.74 -13.67
CA SER A 271 -16.53 21.06 -15.06
C SER A 271 -18.02 20.83 -15.30
N ALA A 272 -18.58 19.74 -14.75
CA ALA A 272 -20.01 19.50 -14.81
C ALA A 272 -20.82 20.56 -14.03
N HIS A 273 -20.39 20.93 -12.83
CA HIS A 273 -21.04 21.96 -12.02
C HIS A 273 -21.08 23.33 -12.71
N ARG A 274 -20.05 23.66 -13.48
CA ARG A 274 -19.97 24.90 -14.28
C ARG A 274 -20.80 24.84 -15.56
N GLY A 275 -21.45 23.73 -15.85
CA GLY A 275 -22.22 23.54 -17.07
C GLY A 275 -21.38 23.39 -18.34
N GLU A 276 -20.06 23.22 -18.22
CA GLU A 276 -19.15 23.02 -19.34
C GLU A 276 -19.34 21.65 -19.98
N ARG A 277 -19.90 20.67 -19.22
CA ARG A 277 -20.11 19.30 -19.64
C ARG A 277 -21.29 18.66 -18.88
N GLY A 278 -21.92 17.63 -19.49
CA GLY A 278 -22.93 16.82 -18.79
C GLY A 278 -22.30 16.03 -17.64
N LEU A 279 -22.99 15.91 -16.51
CA LEU A 279 -22.48 15.23 -15.31
C LEU A 279 -22.07 13.78 -15.60
N VAL A 280 -22.92 13.02 -16.29
CA VAL A 280 -22.66 11.62 -16.62
C VAL A 280 -21.50 11.49 -17.61
N ASP A 281 -21.37 12.41 -18.58
CA ASP A 281 -20.28 12.42 -19.54
C ASP A 281 -18.93 12.73 -18.85
N ALA A 282 -18.93 13.66 -17.91
CA ALA A 282 -17.74 13.99 -17.12
C ALA A 282 -17.28 12.81 -16.24
N ILE A 283 -18.22 12.08 -15.63
CA ILE A 283 -17.92 10.86 -14.87
C ILE A 283 -17.42 9.77 -15.83
N HIS A 284 -18.00 9.61 -17.02
CA HIS A 284 -17.59 8.63 -18.01
C HIS A 284 -16.14 8.81 -18.45
N ASP A 285 -15.73 10.04 -18.72
CA ASP A 285 -14.34 10.33 -19.08
C ASP A 285 -13.35 10.02 -17.95
N TYR A 286 -13.75 10.34 -16.72
CA TYR A 286 -12.98 9.96 -15.54
C TYR A 286 -12.83 8.43 -15.46
N GLU A 287 -13.94 7.69 -15.52
CA GLU A 287 -13.95 6.22 -15.43
C GLU A 287 -13.09 5.57 -16.53
N THR A 288 -13.21 6.06 -17.76
CA THR A 288 -12.42 5.56 -18.91
C THR A 288 -10.92 5.73 -18.65
N ALA A 289 -10.52 6.91 -18.24
CA ALA A 289 -9.12 7.18 -17.92
C ALA A 289 -8.62 6.38 -16.71
N MET A 290 -9.43 6.30 -15.64
CA MET A 290 -9.12 5.57 -14.41
C MET A 290 -8.94 4.08 -14.66
N LEU A 291 -9.79 3.45 -15.46
CA LEU A 291 -9.68 2.04 -15.82
C LEU A 291 -8.33 1.73 -16.52
N ASP A 292 -7.88 2.61 -17.41
CA ASP A 292 -6.60 2.42 -18.10
C ASP A 292 -5.41 2.49 -17.14
N TYR A 293 -5.21 3.64 -16.48
CA TYR A 293 -4.01 3.80 -15.64
C TYR A 293 -4.09 3.00 -14.33
N GLY A 294 -5.27 2.88 -13.71
CA GLY A 294 -5.46 2.15 -12.47
C GLY A 294 -5.17 0.66 -12.64
N PHE A 295 -5.75 0.01 -13.65
CA PHE A 295 -5.47 -1.41 -13.89
C PHE A 295 -4.10 -1.66 -14.52
N ARG A 296 -3.49 -0.68 -15.17
CA ARG A 296 -2.07 -0.75 -15.53
C ARG A 296 -1.20 -0.81 -14.27
N ALA A 297 -1.48 0.03 -13.28
CA ALA A 297 -0.80 0.01 -11.99
C ALA A 297 -1.01 -1.31 -11.24
N VAL A 298 -2.23 -1.87 -11.23
CA VAL A 298 -2.54 -3.20 -10.67
C VAL A 298 -1.68 -4.28 -11.32
N ARG A 299 -1.66 -4.37 -12.65
CA ARG A 299 -0.85 -5.38 -13.38
C ARG A 299 0.64 -5.24 -13.09
N ASN A 300 1.15 -4.01 -13.07
CA ASN A 300 2.56 -3.75 -12.80
C ASN A 300 2.95 -4.09 -11.35
N SER A 301 2.09 -3.78 -10.37
CA SER A 301 2.29 -4.16 -8.97
C SER A 301 2.26 -5.69 -8.77
N LEU A 302 1.34 -6.37 -9.45
CA LEU A 302 1.26 -7.84 -9.41
C LEU A 302 2.51 -8.49 -10.01
N LYS A 303 3.00 -7.95 -11.13
CA LYS A 303 4.26 -8.40 -11.76
C LYS A 303 5.44 -8.20 -10.82
N ALA A 304 5.55 -7.05 -10.16
CA ALA A 304 6.61 -6.77 -9.19
C ALA A 304 6.55 -7.73 -7.99
N MET A 305 5.35 -8.06 -7.51
CA MET A 305 5.16 -9.09 -6.48
C MET A 305 5.73 -10.44 -6.93
N HIS A 306 5.32 -10.93 -8.10
CA HIS A 306 5.81 -12.22 -8.61
C HIS A 306 7.33 -12.25 -8.80
N GLN A 307 7.93 -11.15 -9.20
CA GLN A 307 9.39 -11.02 -9.29
C GLN A 307 10.07 -11.10 -7.92
N THR A 308 9.46 -10.47 -6.90
CA THR A 308 10.01 -10.44 -5.54
C THR A 308 9.91 -11.79 -4.84
N VAL A 309 8.78 -12.50 -5.00
CA VAL A 309 8.55 -13.80 -4.34
C VAL A 309 8.79 -14.99 -5.28
N THR A 310 9.70 -14.84 -6.23
CA THR A 310 10.03 -15.91 -7.19
C THR A 310 10.88 -17.01 -6.56
N ASP A 311 10.52 -18.26 -6.82
CA ASP A 311 11.33 -19.45 -6.47
C ASP A 311 12.37 -19.77 -7.56
N SER A 312 12.37 -19.05 -8.70
CA SER A 312 13.22 -19.33 -9.84
C SER A 312 14.66 -18.89 -9.59
N LEU A 313 15.57 -19.82 -9.36
CA LEU A 313 17.01 -19.54 -9.25
C LEU A 313 17.57 -18.83 -10.49
N PRO A 314 17.25 -19.25 -11.74
CA PRO A 314 17.71 -18.52 -12.92
C PRO A 314 17.26 -17.06 -12.94
N ALA A 315 15.99 -16.79 -12.57
CA ALA A 315 15.49 -15.41 -12.51
C ALA A 315 16.21 -14.56 -11.48
N LEU A 316 16.51 -15.11 -10.29
CA LEU A 316 17.32 -14.44 -9.26
C LEU A 316 18.75 -14.20 -9.71
N MET A 317 19.37 -15.16 -10.40
CA MET A 317 20.74 -15.01 -10.94
C MET A 317 20.80 -13.94 -12.02
N VAL A 318 19.82 -13.90 -12.95
CA VAL A 318 19.70 -12.84 -13.95
C VAL A 318 19.52 -11.47 -13.26
N SER A 319 18.64 -11.37 -12.28
CA SER A 319 18.45 -10.14 -11.50
C SER A 319 19.74 -9.69 -10.82
N ARG A 320 20.51 -10.62 -10.25
CA ARG A 320 21.81 -10.34 -9.63
C ARG A 320 22.84 -9.82 -10.64
N LEU A 321 22.97 -10.49 -11.78
CA LEU A 321 23.88 -10.07 -12.85
C LEU A 321 23.49 -8.68 -13.39
N THR A 322 22.20 -8.44 -13.60
CA THR A 322 21.67 -7.14 -14.03
C THR A 322 22.00 -6.05 -13.02
N MET A 323 21.78 -6.28 -11.72
CA MET A 323 22.14 -5.32 -10.68
C MET A 323 23.66 -5.06 -10.60
N CYS A 324 24.49 -6.09 -10.73
CA CYS A 324 25.93 -5.92 -10.79
C CYS A 324 26.34 -5.07 -12.00
N ALA A 325 25.76 -5.34 -13.18
CA ALA A 325 26.03 -4.57 -14.40
C ALA A 325 25.58 -3.11 -14.28
N ILE A 326 24.37 -2.87 -13.71
CA ILE A 326 23.88 -1.51 -13.46
C ILE A 326 24.79 -0.76 -12.48
N ASN A 327 25.29 -1.43 -11.44
CA ASN A 327 26.20 -0.82 -10.48
C ASN A 327 27.56 -0.46 -11.08
N ALA A 328 28.02 -1.24 -12.05
CA ALA A 328 29.28 -0.98 -12.77
C ALA A 328 29.18 0.19 -13.75
N LEU A 329 27.97 0.53 -14.23
CA LEU A 329 27.72 1.54 -15.25
C LEU A 329 26.96 2.74 -14.69
N SER A 330 27.66 3.73 -14.16
CA SER A 330 27.07 4.94 -13.55
C SER A 330 26.01 5.68 -14.41
N PRO A 331 26.12 5.81 -15.75
CA PRO A 331 25.11 6.44 -16.58
C PRO A 331 23.78 5.65 -16.62
N VAL A 332 23.87 4.32 -16.70
CA VAL A 332 22.70 3.42 -16.74
C VAL A 332 21.96 3.46 -15.40
N LYS A 333 22.69 3.56 -14.30
CA LYS A 333 22.11 3.71 -12.95
C LYS A 333 21.22 4.93 -12.82
N ARG A 334 21.61 6.10 -13.35
CA ARG A 334 20.80 7.33 -13.34
C ARG A 334 19.56 7.21 -14.23
N MET A 335 19.67 6.58 -15.38
CA MET A 335 18.56 6.41 -16.32
C MET A 335 17.48 5.44 -15.78
N VAL A 336 17.88 4.37 -15.12
CA VAL A 336 16.94 3.40 -14.52
C VAL A 336 16.25 4.00 -13.29
N ALA A 337 16.99 4.72 -12.45
CA ALA A 337 16.44 5.37 -11.27
C ALA A 337 15.42 6.47 -11.58
N GLY A 338 15.64 7.23 -12.67
CA GLY A 338 14.70 8.28 -13.10
C GLY A 338 13.33 7.75 -13.55
N ARG A 339 13.24 6.49 -13.98
CA ARG A 339 11.98 5.86 -14.44
C ARG A 339 11.18 5.15 -13.35
N LEU A 340 11.73 4.97 -12.16
CA LEU A 340 11.06 4.24 -11.05
C LEU A 340 9.94 5.05 -10.34
N GLY A 341 9.73 6.30 -10.72
CA GLY A 341 8.70 7.17 -10.14
C GLY A 341 7.74 7.81 -11.14
N GLU A 342 7.91 7.55 -12.43
CA GLU A 342 7.05 8.10 -13.50
C GLU A 342 6.01 7.07 -13.94
N GLU A 343 4.81 7.09 -13.32
CA GLU A 343 3.53 6.60 -13.87
C GLU A 343 2.37 7.49 -13.45
#